data_73e7ece3b96da6b8fb52e94fcb1feb5d
#
_entry.id   73e7ece3b96da6b8fb52e94fcb1feb5d
#
_cell.length_a   1.000
_cell.length_b   1.000
_cell.length_c   1.000
_cell.angle_alpha   90.00
_cell.angle_beta   90.00
_cell.angle_gamma   90.00
#
_symmetry.space_group_name_H-M   'P 1'
#
loop_
_entity.id
_entity.type
_entity.pdbx_description
1 polymer ?
#
loop_
_entity_poly.entity_id
_entity_poly.type
_entity_poly.pdbx_seq_one_letter_code
_entity_poly.pdbx_strand_id
1 'polypeptide(L)'
;MILIVEPHLEVATALAEVLASASYATMVRPHLERLADLGTTPAAIVVRIAFEGLEPAHKSLEKLPPNRPPIVAIAWDDAEVAEANRLKCDVVLRGPRDVSHLCEVLRRVLHV
;
A
#
# COMPACT_ATOMS: atom_id res chain seq x y z
N MET A 1 -2.96 12.76 -0.64
CA MET A 1 -1.63 12.14 -0.45
C MET A 1 -1.79 10.63 -0.39
N ILE A 2 -0.91 9.89 -1.04
CA ILE A 2 -0.88 8.42 -1.04
C ILE A 2 0.27 7.98 -0.14
N LEU A 3 -0.02 7.15 0.84
CA LEU A 3 1.01 6.56 1.69
C LEU A 3 1.50 5.26 1.07
N ILE A 4 2.80 5.17 0.85
CA ILE A 4 3.46 3.96 0.34
C ILE A 4 4.20 3.30 1.48
N VAL A 5 3.82 2.06 1.82
CA VAL A 5 4.46 1.27 2.87
C VAL A 5 5.28 0.16 2.20
N GLU A 6 6.58 0.36 2.13
CA GLU A 6 7.50 -0.55 1.45
C GLU A 6 8.86 -0.47 2.14
N PRO A 7 9.38 -1.58 2.69
CA PRO A 7 10.68 -1.57 3.38
C PRO A 7 11.88 -1.40 2.46
N HIS A 8 11.77 -1.75 1.18
CA HIS A 8 12.88 -1.60 0.23
C HIS A 8 12.81 -0.23 -0.43
N LEU A 9 13.78 0.62 -0.11
CA LEU A 9 13.80 2.02 -0.57
C LEU A 9 13.74 2.15 -2.09
N GLU A 10 14.44 1.29 -2.83
CA GLU A 10 14.44 1.35 -4.29
C GLU A 10 13.05 1.08 -4.88
N VAL A 11 12.33 0.09 -4.33
CA VAL A 11 10.97 -0.22 -4.76
C VAL A 11 10.03 0.91 -4.39
N ALA A 12 10.15 1.43 -3.17
CA ALA A 12 9.33 2.54 -2.71
C ALA A 12 9.52 3.78 -3.58
N THR A 13 10.76 4.09 -3.94
CA THR A 13 11.09 5.22 -4.80
C THR A 13 10.48 5.05 -6.20
N ALA A 14 10.58 3.84 -6.76
CA ALA A 14 9.99 3.56 -8.07
C ALA A 14 8.46 3.73 -8.05
N LEU A 15 7.81 3.24 -7.01
CA LEU A 15 6.35 3.42 -6.85
C LEU A 15 5.99 4.90 -6.71
N ALA A 16 6.76 5.65 -5.93
CA ALA A 16 6.53 7.08 -5.74
C ALA A 16 6.67 7.85 -7.05
N GLU A 17 7.67 7.50 -7.87
CA GLU A 17 7.86 8.13 -9.19
C GLU A 17 6.69 7.85 -10.13
N VAL A 18 6.20 6.62 -10.16
CA VAL A 18 5.04 6.25 -10.97
C VAL A 18 3.83 7.07 -10.56
N LEU A 19 3.57 7.19 -9.26
CA LEU A 19 2.44 7.94 -8.75
C LEU A 19 2.59 9.44 -8.95
N ALA A 20 3.80 9.97 -8.81
CA ALA A 20 4.08 11.38 -9.07
C ALA A 20 3.82 11.75 -10.53
N SER A 21 4.15 10.86 -11.47
CA SER A 21 3.86 11.09 -12.88
C SER A 21 2.36 11.17 -13.19
N ALA A 22 1.54 10.59 -12.32
CA ALA A 22 0.07 10.69 -12.39
C ALA A 22 -0.49 11.81 -11.50
N SER A 23 0.37 12.70 -11.02
CA SER A 23 0.02 13.88 -10.20
C SER A 23 -0.43 13.54 -8.77
N TYR A 24 -0.06 12.39 -8.24
CA TYR A 24 -0.31 12.07 -6.85
C TYR A 24 0.85 12.54 -5.96
N ALA A 25 0.53 13.23 -4.87
CA ALA A 25 1.49 13.47 -3.81
C ALA A 25 1.66 12.19 -3.00
N THR A 26 2.90 11.84 -2.65
CA THR A 26 3.20 10.59 -1.96
C THR A 26 4.01 10.81 -0.69
N MET A 27 3.87 9.85 0.24
CA MET A 27 4.70 9.75 1.43
C MET A 27 5.16 8.30 1.53
N VAL A 28 6.44 8.07 1.72
CA VAL A 28 7.03 6.72 1.80
C VAL A 28 7.41 6.42 3.24
N ARG A 29 7.02 5.24 3.73
CA ARG A 29 7.42 4.74 5.05
C ARG A 29 7.82 3.27 4.93
N PRO A 30 8.89 2.84 5.64
CA PRO A 30 9.28 1.43 5.61
C PRO A 30 8.31 0.53 6.36
N HIS A 31 7.62 1.06 7.35
CA HIS A 31 6.63 0.36 8.15
C HIS A 31 5.41 1.25 8.33
N LEU A 32 4.25 0.59 8.52
CA LEU A 32 3.02 1.33 8.81
C LEU A 32 3.01 1.69 10.30
N GLU A 33 3.18 2.98 10.57
CA GLU A 33 3.02 3.54 11.91
C GLU A 33 1.56 3.90 12.16
N ARG A 34 1.25 4.40 13.34
CA ARG A 34 -0.10 4.89 13.60
C ARG A 34 -0.41 6.05 12.65
N LEU A 35 -1.59 6.04 12.03
CA LEU A 35 -1.97 7.07 11.07
C LEU A 35 -1.94 8.47 11.69
N ALA A 36 -2.26 8.58 12.98
CA ALA A 36 -2.23 9.85 13.70
C ALA A 36 -0.84 10.49 13.72
N ASP A 37 0.22 9.66 13.65
CA ASP A 37 1.60 10.14 13.73
C ASP A 37 2.10 10.71 12.39
N LEU A 38 1.33 10.55 11.31
CA LEU A 38 1.71 11.08 9.99
C LEU A 38 1.48 12.59 9.85
N GLY A 39 0.73 13.19 10.75
CA GLY A 39 0.38 14.61 10.67
C GLY A 39 -0.69 14.94 9.63
N THR A 40 -1.06 13.99 8.78
CA THR A 40 -2.11 14.13 7.77
C THR A 40 -2.70 12.74 7.50
N THR A 41 -3.97 12.72 7.06
CA THR A 41 -4.63 11.45 6.72
C THR A 41 -4.40 11.15 5.25
N PRO A 42 -3.81 9.99 4.90
CA PRO A 42 -3.66 9.64 3.49
C PRO A 42 -5.00 9.33 2.84
N ALA A 43 -5.11 9.64 1.56
CA ALA A 43 -6.30 9.32 0.77
C ALA A 43 -6.39 7.82 0.47
N ALA A 44 -5.24 7.14 0.37
CA ALA A 44 -5.14 5.70 0.19
C ALA A 44 -3.78 5.22 0.70
N ILE A 45 -3.69 3.93 0.96
CA ILE A 45 -2.46 3.27 1.40
C ILE A 45 -2.09 2.22 0.35
N VAL A 46 -0.87 2.29 -0.17
CA VAL A 46 -0.30 1.25 -1.02
C VAL A 46 0.71 0.50 -0.17
N VAL A 47 0.49 -0.78 0.05
CA VAL A 47 1.34 -1.58 0.92
C VAL A 47 1.79 -2.85 0.21
N ARG A 48 3.08 -3.17 0.33
CA ARG A 48 3.59 -4.45 -0.13
C ARG A 48 3.41 -5.51 0.95
N ILE A 49 2.76 -6.61 0.58
CA ILE A 49 2.63 -7.77 1.45
C ILE A 49 3.90 -8.61 1.29
N ALA A 50 4.62 -8.81 2.39
CA ALA A 50 5.82 -9.63 2.39
C ALA A 50 6.02 -10.22 3.78
N PHE A 51 6.50 -11.46 3.84
CA PHE A 51 6.73 -12.17 5.10
C PHE A 51 8.17 -12.07 5.57
N GLU A 52 8.92 -11.10 5.09
CA GLU A 52 10.31 -10.88 5.46
C GLU A 52 10.43 -10.27 6.86
N GLY A 53 11.35 -10.79 7.67
CA GLY A 53 11.64 -10.26 8.98
C GLY A 53 10.68 -10.73 10.07
N LEU A 54 10.97 -10.36 11.31
CA LEU A 54 10.17 -10.73 12.48
C LEU A 54 8.84 -9.99 12.53
N GLU A 55 8.81 -8.75 12.04
CA GLU A 55 7.61 -7.95 11.96
C GLU A 55 7.46 -7.38 10.55
N PRO A 56 6.77 -8.11 9.67
CA PRO A 56 6.49 -7.59 8.32
C PRO A 56 5.77 -6.26 8.37
N ALA A 57 6.11 -5.37 7.45
CA ALA A 57 5.55 -4.02 7.40
C ALA A 57 4.02 -4.00 7.36
N HIS A 58 3.41 -5.00 6.72
CA HIS A 58 1.96 -5.08 6.57
C HIS A 58 1.20 -5.53 7.82
N LYS A 59 1.87 -6.07 8.83
CA LYS A 59 1.17 -6.56 10.04
C LYS A 59 0.34 -5.51 10.74
N SER A 60 0.79 -4.26 10.70
CA SER A 60 0.09 -3.16 11.35
C SER A 60 -1.28 -2.87 10.73
N LEU A 61 -1.59 -3.41 9.55
CA LEU A 61 -2.90 -3.26 8.93
C LEU A 61 -4.03 -3.83 9.80
N GLU A 62 -3.74 -4.86 10.59
CA GLU A 62 -4.72 -5.47 11.49
C GLU A 62 -5.22 -4.50 12.57
N LYS A 63 -4.41 -3.50 12.90
CA LYS A 63 -4.69 -2.54 13.97
C LYS A 63 -5.37 -1.28 13.49
N LEU A 64 -5.64 -1.16 12.18
CA LEU A 64 -6.29 0.02 11.64
C LEU A 64 -7.78 0.04 12.00
N PRO A 65 -8.36 1.24 12.24
CA PRO A 65 -9.78 1.36 12.54
C PRO A 65 -10.64 1.02 11.32
N PRO A 66 -11.94 0.68 11.53
CA PRO A 66 -12.85 0.35 10.42
C PRO A 66 -13.00 1.45 9.37
N ASN A 67 -12.82 2.72 9.76
CA ASN A 67 -12.92 3.87 8.85
C ASN A 67 -11.57 4.24 8.21
N ARG A 68 -10.67 3.27 8.12
CA ARG A 68 -9.35 3.46 7.52
C ARG A 68 -9.44 3.89 6.05
N PRO A 69 -8.38 4.54 5.51
CA PRO A 69 -8.30 4.79 4.07
C PRO A 69 -8.33 3.49 3.26
N PRO A 70 -8.73 3.54 1.97
CA PRO A 70 -8.63 2.38 1.10
C PRO A 70 -7.21 1.84 1.05
N ILE A 71 -7.08 0.51 1.01
CA ILE A 71 -5.79 -0.18 0.98
C ILE A 71 -5.64 -0.92 -0.33
N VAL A 72 -4.58 -0.61 -1.08
CA VAL A 72 -4.15 -1.34 -2.26
C VAL A 72 -2.93 -2.15 -1.86
N ALA A 73 -3.08 -3.47 -1.87
CA ALA A 73 -1.98 -4.38 -1.51
C ALA A 73 -1.27 -4.86 -2.78
N ILE A 74 0.05 -4.97 -2.70
CA ILE A 74 0.88 -5.56 -3.76
C ILE A 74 1.42 -6.88 -3.21
N ALA A 75 1.12 -7.98 -3.89
CA ALA A 75 1.52 -9.32 -3.50
C ALA A 75 2.26 -10.00 -4.66
N TRP A 76 3.28 -10.80 -4.35
CA TRP A 76 4.13 -11.42 -5.36
C TRP A 76 3.80 -12.89 -5.59
N ASP A 77 3.23 -13.56 -4.60
CA ASP A 77 2.88 -14.97 -4.68
C ASP A 77 1.52 -15.26 -4.06
N ASP A 78 1.08 -16.52 -4.16
CA ASP A 78 -0.24 -16.92 -3.68
C ASP A 78 -0.39 -16.77 -2.16
N ALA A 79 0.68 -17.01 -1.39
CA ALA A 79 0.63 -16.85 0.05
C ALA A 79 0.42 -15.39 0.45
N GLU A 80 1.07 -14.47 -0.26
CA GLU A 80 0.91 -13.04 -0.02
C GLU A 80 -0.47 -12.56 -0.44
N VAL A 81 -1.00 -13.06 -1.55
CA VAL A 81 -2.38 -12.77 -1.97
C VAL A 81 -3.37 -13.22 -0.90
N ALA A 82 -3.19 -14.43 -0.36
CA ALA A 82 -4.04 -14.95 0.70
C ALA A 82 -3.98 -14.06 1.96
N GLU A 83 -2.79 -13.59 2.32
CA GLU A 83 -2.62 -12.68 3.47
C GLU A 83 -3.33 -11.35 3.22
N ALA A 84 -3.20 -10.78 2.02
CA ALA A 84 -3.89 -9.53 1.69
C ALA A 84 -5.42 -9.70 1.79
N ASN A 85 -5.94 -10.83 1.35
CA ASN A 85 -7.37 -11.12 1.45
C ASN A 85 -7.80 -11.31 2.91
N ARG A 86 -6.97 -11.96 3.72
CA ARG A 86 -7.23 -12.12 5.15
C ARG A 86 -7.30 -10.74 5.85
N LEU A 87 -6.45 -9.82 5.45
CA LEU A 87 -6.43 -8.45 5.99
C LEU A 87 -7.53 -7.55 5.42
N LYS A 88 -8.33 -8.05 4.50
CA LYS A 88 -9.44 -7.32 3.87
C LYS A 88 -8.99 -6.07 3.16
N CYS A 89 -7.85 -6.14 2.45
CA CYS A 89 -7.41 -5.07 1.58
C CYS A 89 -8.44 -4.83 0.48
N ASP A 90 -8.64 -3.57 0.11
CA ASP A 90 -9.69 -3.20 -0.85
C ASP A 90 -9.39 -3.69 -2.26
N VAL A 91 -8.11 -3.68 -2.64
CA VAL A 91 -7.65 -4.23 -3.93
C VAL A 91 -6.33 -4.96 -3.69
N VAL A 92 -6.14 -6.08 -4.39
CA VAL A 92 -4.89 -6.82 -4.37
C VAL A 92 -4.33 -6.87 -5.79
N LEU A 93 -3.12 -6.33 -5.97
CA LEU A 93 -2.40 -6.38 -7.24
C LEU A 93 -1.32 -7.46 -7.17
N ARG A 94 -1.27 -8.31 -8.18
CA ARG A 94 -0.23 -9.33 -8.29
C ARG A 94 0.99 -8.74 -8.98
N GLY A 95 2.06 -8.50 -8.24
CA GLY A 95 3.29 -7.95 -8.80
C GLY A 95 4.16 -9.00 -9.48
N PRO A 96 5.05 -8.62 -10.41
CA PRO A 96 5.18 -7.24 -10.89
C PRO A 96 4.18 -6.86 -11.97
N ARG A 97 3.45 -7.85 -12.55
CA ARG A 97 2.61 -7.65 -13.74
C ARG A 97 1.52 -6.60 -13.53
N ASP A 98 0.82 -6.66 -12.39
CA ASP A 98 -0.34 -5.79 -12.16
C ASP A 98 0.05 -4.40 -11.63
N VAL A 99 1.32 -4.18 -11.27
CA VAL A 99 1.78 -2.88 -10.77
C VAL A 99 1.62 -1.79 -11.82
N SER A 100 1.69 -2.14 -13.10
CA SER A 100 1.44 -1.19 -14.19
C SER A 100 0.03 -0.60 -14.14
N HIS A 101 -0.91 -1.25 -13.47
CA HIS A 101 -2.29 -0.79 -13.32
C HIS A 101 -2.53 0.02 -12.03
N LEU A 102 -1.48 0.29 -11.26
CA LEU A 102 -1.62 0.94 -9.94
C LEU A 102 -2.35 2.28 -10.02
N CYS A 103 -1.98 3.13 -10.97
CA CYS A 103 -2.60 4.45 -11.11
C CYS A 103 -4.08 4.34 -11.48
N GLU A 104 -4.44 3.40 -12.35
CA GLU A 104 -5.83 3.15 -12.72
C GLU A 104 -6.65 2.65 -11.54
N VAL A 105 -6.08 1.72 -10.78
CA VAL A 105 -6.72 1.17 -9.58
C VAL A 105 -6.94 2.26 -8.54
N LEU A 106 -5.95 3.10 -8.29
CA LEU A 106 -6.08 4.22 -7.35
C LEU A 106 -7.16 5.19 -7.78
N ARG A 107 -7.24 5.47 -9.07
CA ARG A 107 -8.28 6.35 -9.60
C ARG A 107 -9.68 5.81 -9.27
N ARG A 108 -9.90 4.52 -9.46
CA ARG A 108 -11.19 3.87 -9.16
C ARG A 108 -11.49 3.90 -7.65
N VAL A 109 -10.51 3.58 -6.84
CA VAL A 109 -10.66 3.51 -5.39
C VAL A 109 -10.96 4.90 -4.79
N LEU A 110 -10.35 5.95 -5.34
CA LEU A 110 -10.49 7.31 -4.82
C LEU A 110 -11.74 8.03 -5.32
N HIS A 111 -12.37 7.54 -6.38
CA HIS A 111 -13.56 8.15 -6.97
C HIS A 111 -14.86 7.39 -6.67
N VAL A 112 -14.85 6.57 -5.66
CA VAL A 112 -16.06 5.85 -5.24
C VAL A 112 -16.96 6.73 -4.37
#